data_ae7fa8be82d0f66f0b4fd5f67e6d6116
#
_entry.id   ae7fa8be82d0f66f0b4fd5f67e6d6116
#
_cell.length_a   1.000
_cell.length_b   1.000
_cell.length_c   1.000
_cell.angle_alpha   90.00
_cell.angle_beta   90.00
_cell.angle_gamma   90.00
#
_symmetry.space_group_name_H-M   'P 1'
#
loop_
_entity.id
_entity.type
_entity.pdbx_description
1 polymer ?
#
loop_
_entity_poly.entity_id
_entity_poly.type
_entity_poly.pdbx_seq_one_letter_code
_entity_poly.pdbx_strand_id
1 'polypeptide(L)'
;MQKAVSYEAAFDGIDYESQELLEETVPSESIEYDFPEGDGEPESGPAAESRGPGPGDLNQELRLVNAYFKEVGTESLLTRREEIEIAAKMKECEAHSLRIKKAISRLLGRKLSGDSGQCACELKVLADECNAKAGMKSGERGRLRKLVFLLEAYMRAEERLKNRFIRANLRLVASLAKKYVGRGIPFLDLIQEGNLGLIKAVERFDHTRGFRFSTYACWWINQGMIRGVFNQTRTVKIPAYVLEKAGKVWTERGKFVEENGREPHPYELAASVEMSVENVKQILESGNGIRMVGLDSPVWAGERATFMDYIPDMDTVPVDSLIAEVSIPESVERALHMLDEREREIIKMRFGIGYQGSFTLDEIGKRFGLTRERIRQIEKKALSTLRHSDSAPALRSLIEH
;
A
#
# COMPACT_ATOMS: atom_id res chain seq x y z
N MET A 1 14.22 -3.35 -24.47
CA MET A 1 14.70 -4.43 -25.36
C MET A 1 15.93 -5.15 -24.81
N GLN A 2 17.03 -4.51 -24.40
CA GLN A 2 18.23 -5.23 -23.88
C GLN A 2 18.00 -6.06 -22.59
N LYS A 3 17.06 -5.70 -21.72
CA LYS A 3 16.74 -6.49 -20.50
C LYS A 3 15.99 -7.80 -20.81
N ALA A 4 15.14 -7.84 -21.80
CA ALA A 4 14.40 -9.05 -22.20
C ALA A 4 15.35 -10.11 -22.77
N VAL A 5 16.31 -9.71 -23.61
CA VAL A 5 17.28 -10.62 -24.23
C VAL A 5 18.21 -11.30 -23.21
N SER A 6 18.52 -10.62 -22.08
CA SER A 6 19.40 -11.18 -21.03
C SER A 6 18.70 -12.27 -20.20
N TYR A 7 17.38 -12.23 -20.08
CA TYR A 7 16.59 -13.23 -19.36
C TYR A 7 16.28 -14.45 -20.24
N GLU A 8 16.08 -14.27 -21.56
CA GLU A 8 15.86 -15.39 -22.48
C GLU A 8 17.01 -16.40 -22.47
N ALA A 9 18.26 -15.93 -22.42
CA ALA A 9 19.43 -16.81 -22.36
C ALA A 9 19.53 -17.66 -21.05
N ALA A 10 18.89 -17.23 -19.97
CA ALA A 10 18.83 -17.99 -18.72
C ALA A 10 17.75 -19.10 -18.74
N PHE A 11 16.87 -19.09 -19.74
CA PHE A 11 15.75 -20.02 -19.88
C PHE A 11 16.00 -21.20 -20.83
N ASP A 12 17.07 -21.17 -21.63
CA ASP A 12 17.40 -22.24 -22.61
C ASP A 12 17.72 -23.62 -21.98
N GLY A 13 17.70 -23.71 -20.65
CA GLY A 13 17.89 -24.96 -19.92
C GLY A 13 16.61 -25.63 -19.41
N ILE A 14 15.41 -25.12 -19.75
CA ILE A 14 14.13 -25.72 -19.35
C ILE A 14 13.65 -26.61 -20.49
N ASP A 15 13.47 -27.91 -20.21
CA ASP A 15 13.06 -28.94 -21.17
C ASP A 15 11.85 -28.54 -22.02
N TYR A 16 11.98 -28.70 -23.34
CA TYR A 16 10.97 -28.43 -24.36
C TYR A 16 9.64 -29.19 -24.13
N GLU A 17 9.67 -30.39 -23.55
CA GLU A 17 8.47 -31.17 -23.17
C GLU A 17 7.56 -30.44 -22.17
N SER A 18 8.13 -29.55 -21.34
CA SER A 18 7.35 -28.75 -20.38
C SER A 18 6.63 -27.58 -21.06
N GLN A 19 7.08 -27.12 -22.23
CA GLN A 19 6.43 -26.06 -23.00
C GLN A 19 5.21 -26.58 -23.78
N GLU A 20 5.33 -27.72 -24.42
CA GLU A 20 4.23 -28.35 -25.19
C GLU A 20 3.05 -28.75 -24.29
N LEU A 21 3.32 -29.25 -23.07
CA LEU A 21 2.28 -29.56 -22.09
C LEU A 21 1.55 -28.32 -21.51
N LEU A 22 2.19 -27.15 -21.58
CA LEU A 22 1.58 -25.89 -21.11
C LEU A 22 0.67 -25.24 -22.17
N GLU A 23 1.01 -25.40 -23.45
CA GLU A 23 0.19 -24.88 -24.54
C GLU A 23 -1.11 -25.68 -24.72
N GLU A 24 -1.10 -26.99 -24.46
CA GLU A 24 -2.32 -27.83 -24.52
C GLU A 24 -3.25 -27.66 -23.30
N THR A 25 -2.78 -27.14 -22.15
CA THR A 25 -3.56 -27.12 -20.91
C THR A 25 -4.08 -25.74 -20.49
N VAL A 26 -3.70 -24.68 -21.17
CA VAL A 26 -4.22 -23.32 -20.88
C VAL A 26 -5.47 -23.11 -21.74
N PRO A 27 -6.68 -22.95 -21.14
CA PRO A 27 -7.84 -22.52 -21.90
C PRO A 27 -7.51 -21.17 -22.52
N SER A 28 -7.80 -21.03 -23.83
CA SER A 28 -7.64 -19.79 -24.60
C SER A 28 -8.52 -18.63 -24.09
N GLU A 29 -9.35 -18.86 -23.09
CA GLU A 29 -10.13 -17.86 -22.36
C GLU A 29 -9.46 -17.46 -21.01
N SER A 30 -8.13 -17.39 -20.97
CA SER A 30 -7.49 -16.58 -19.92
C SER A 30 -7.91 -15.14 -20.17
N ILE A 31 -8.51 -14.49 -19.19
CA ILE A 31 -8.76 -13.04 -19.19
C ILE A 31 -7.39 -12.40 -19.45
N GLU A 32 -7.11 -12.11 -20.72
CA GLU A 32 -6.00 -11.26 -21.11
C GLU A 32 -6.36 -9.88 -20.59
N TYR A 33 -5.79 -9.52 -19.45
CA TYR A 33 -5.66 -8.13 -19.12
C TYR A 33 -4.63 -7.57 -20.09
N ASP A 34 -5.14 -7.04 -21.18
CA ASP A 34 -4.37 -6.28 -22.15
C ASP A 34 -3.94 -5.00 -21.43
N PHE A 35 -2.73 -5.03 -20.89
CA PHE A 35 -2.10 -3.82 -20.42
C PHE A 35 -1.63 -3.09 -21.67
N PRO A 36 -1.99 -1.84 -21.87
CA PRO A 36 -1.46 -1.08 -22.99
C PRO A 36 0.06 -1.16 -22.96
N GLU A 37 0.64 -1.82 -23.94
CA GLU A 37 2.04 -1.59 -24.27
C GLU A 37 2.12 -0.11 -24.54
N GLY A 38 2.92 0.59 -23.75
CA GLY A 38 3.12 2.02 -23.92
C GLY A 38 3.91 2.27 -25.20
N ASP A 39 3.27 2.14 -26.35
CA ASP A 39 3.72 2.62 -27.63
C ASP A 39 3.46 4.13 -27.71
N GLY A 40 4.06 4.86 -26.83
CA GLY A 40 4.38 6.25 -26.97
C GLY A 40 5.89 6.33 -26.95
N GLU A 41 6.53 6.48 -28.09
CA GLU A 41 7.88 6.99 -28.12
C GLU A 41 7.89 8.24 -27.22
N PRO A 42 8.77 8.33 -26.20
CA PRO A 42 8.86 9.53 -25.41
C PRO A 42 9.38 10.62 -26.32
N GLU A 43 8.53 11.58 -26.66
CA GLU A 43 9.03 12.88 -27.13
C GLU A 43 10.16 13.29 -26.18
N SER A 44 11.30 13.60 -26.77
CA SER A 44 12.57 13.89 -26.14
C SER A 44 12.50 15.12 -25.23
N GLY A 45 11.93 14.91 -24.04
CA GLY A 45 12.21 15.73 -22.87
C GLY A 45 13.37 15.09 -22.10
N PRO A 46 14.17 15.84 -21.33
CA PRO A 46 15.34 15.32 -20.68
C PRO A 46 14.96 14.13 -19.81
N ALA A 47 15.36 12.95 -20.26
CA ALA A 47 15.13 11.70 -19.56
C ALA A 47 15.77 11.81 -18.17
N ALA A 48 14.93 11.87 -17.15
CA ALA A 48 15.37 11.52 -15.81
C ALA A 48 15.82 10.06 -15.91
N GLU A 49 17.13 9.84 -15.99
CA GLU A 49 17.74 8.53 -15.84
C GLU A 49 17.30 7.98 -14.47
N SER A 50 16.20 7.20 -14.46
CA SER A 50 16.03 6.25 -13.38
C SER A 50 17.30 5.41 -13.39
N ARG A 51 18.15 5.54 -12.39
CA ARG A 51 19.31 4.69 -12.17
C ARG A 51 18.80 3.26 -12.17
N GLY A 52 18.78 2.64 -13.35
CA GLY A 52 18.62 1.20 -13.46
C GLY A 52 19.73 0.55 -12.64
N PRO A 53 19.51 -0.67 -12.12
CA PRO A 53 20.53 -1.38 -11.37
C PRO A 53 21.84 -1.34 -12.16
N GLY A 54 22.92 -0.96 -11.48
CA GLY A 54 24.25 -0.89 -12.08
C GLY A 54 24.66 -2.24 -12.65
N PRO A 55 25.65 -2.31 -13.55
CA PRO A 55 26.12 -3.58 -14.15
C PRO A 55 26.52 -4.63 -13.11
N GLY A 56 26.83 -4.24 -11.86
CA GLY A 56 27.06 -5.13 -10.72
C GLY A 56 25.76 -5.77 -10.20
N ASP A 57 24.68 -5.03 -10.12
CA ASP A 57 23.39 -5.50 -9.61
C ASP A 57 22.72 -6.50 -10.57
N LEU A 58 22.83 -6.27 -11.88
CA LEU A 58 22.34 -7.21 -12.91
C LEU A 58 23.01 -8.59 -12.82
N ASN A 59 24.32 -8.61 -12.58
CA ASN A 59 25.04 -9.87 -12.39
C ASN A 59 24.63 -10.60 -11.10
N GLN A 60 24.26 -9.86 -10.06
CA GLN A 60 23.79 -10.42 -8.80
C GLN A 60 22.37 -10.98 -8.94
N GLU A 61 21.47 -10.25 -9.58
CA GLU A 61 20.12 -10.74 -9.89
C GLU A 61 20.15 -12.02 -10.74
N LEU A 62 20.97 -12.06 -11.80
CA LEU A 62 21.11 -13.24 -12.64
C LEU A 62 21.67 -14.46 -11.88
N ARG A 63 22.60 -14.24 -10.95
CA ARG A 63 23.10 -15.31 -10.07
C ARG A 63 22.02 -15.88 -9.17
N LEU A 64 21.19 -15.03 -8.58
CA LEU A 64 20.07 -15.43 -7.73
C LEU A 64 19.01 -16.18 -8.52
N VAL A 65 18.66 -15.70 -9.72
CA VAL A 65 17.73 -16.39 -10.64
C VAL A 65 18.28 -17.78 -11.01
N ASN A 66 19.54 -17.89 -11.38
CA ASN A 66 20.15 -19.17 -11.72
C ASN A 66 20.22 -20.13 -10.51
N ALA A 67 20.51 -19.63 -9.31
CA ALA A 67 20.48 -20.42 -8.09
C ALA A 67 19.06 -20.95 -7.81
N TYR A 68 18.04 -20.10 -7.95
CA TYR A 68 16.64 -20.49 -7.80
C TYR A 68 16.26 -21.60 -8.80
N PHE A 69 16.58 -21.44 -10.09
CA PHE A 69 16.26 -22.46 -11.09
C PHE A 69 16.99 -23.79 -10.86
N LYS A 70 18.21 -23.74 -10.38
CA LYS A 70 18.97 -24.94 -10.02
C LYS A 70 18.29 -25.69 -8.86
N GLU A 71 17.80 -24.96 -7.86
CA GLU A 71 17.10 -25.54 -6.72
C GLU A 71 15.72 -26.10 -7.11
N VAL A 72 14.94 -25.33 -7.90
CA VAL A 72 13.62 -25.75 -8.41
C VAL A 72 13.72 -26.98 -9.34
N GLY A 73 14.83 -27.13 -10.07
CA GLY A 73 15.07 -28.26 -10.96
C GLY A 73 15.35 -29.61 -10.28
N THR A 74 15.57 -29.61 -8.95
CA THR A 74 15.91 -30.86 -8.20
C THR A 74 14.71 -31.78 -7.97
N GLU A 75 13.50 -31.23 -7.89
CA GLU A 75 12.27 -32.02 -7.65
C GLU A 75 11.68 -32.54 -8.97
N SER A 76 11.27 -33.79 -8.99
CA SER A 76 10.60 -34.41 -10.13
C SER A 76 9.18 -33.87 -10.29
N LEU A 77 8.73 -33.75 -11.54
CA LEU A 77 7.33 -33.39 -11.83
C LEU A 77 6.39 -34.50 -11.35
N LEU A 78 5.24 -34.10 -10.80
CA LEU A 78 4.23 -35.04 -10.33
C LEU A 78 3.36 -35.53 -11.48
N THR A 79 3.11 -36.83 -11.50
CA THR A 79 2.10 -37.41 -12.37
C THR A 79 0.69 -37.09 -11.84
N ARG A 80 -0.35 -37.15 -12.72
CA ARG A 80 -1.76 -36.95 -12.31
C ARG A 80 -2.16 -37.84 -11.12
N ARG A 81 -1.67 -39.07 -11.07
CA ARG A 81 -1.98 -40.00 -9.98
C ARG A 81 -1.36 -39.54 -8.67
N GLU A 82 -0.10 -39.08 -8.72
CA GLU A 82 0.59 -38.55 -7.53
C GLU A 82 -0.03 -37.24 -7.03
N GLU A 83 -0.48 -36.34 -7.94
CA GLU A 83 -1.22 -35.12 -7.56
C GLU A 83 -2.46 -35.48 -6.74
N ILE A 84 -3.24 -36.45 -7.20
CA ILE A 84 -4.48 -36.91 -6.50
C ILE A 84 -4.12 -37.57 -5.18
N GLU A 85 -3.10 -38.44 -5.14
CA GLU A 85 -2.70 -39.15 -3.94
C GLU A 85 -2.18 -38.19 -2.85
N ILE A 86 -1.34 -37.25 -3.21
CA ILE A 86 -0.82 -36.25 -2.26
C ILE A 86 -1.97 -35.36 -1.75
N ALA A 87 -2.85 -34.86 -2.63
CA ALA A 87 -3.98 -34.04 -2.24
C ALA A 87 -4.98 -34.80 -1.35
N ALA A 88 -5.25 -36.09 -1.62
CA ALA A 88 -6.07 -36.92 -0.77
C ALA A 88 -5.46 -37.08 0.62
N LYS A 89 -4.17 -37.44 0.70
CA LYS A 89 -3.45 -37.56 1.98
C LYS A 89 -3.40 -36.25 2.77
N MET A 90 -3.26 -35.10 2.10
CA MET A 90 -3.33 -33.79 2.76
C MET A 90 -4.71 -33.58 3.40
N LYS A 91 -5.81 -33.81 2.67
CA LYS A 91 -7.17 -33.69 3.20
C LYS A 91 -7.45 -34.67 4.34
N GLU A 92 -6.92 -35.88 4.27
CA GLU A 92 -7.01 -36.85 5.38
C GLU A 92 -6.30 -36.34 6.64
N CYS A 93 -5.06 -35.83 6.48
CA CYS A 93 -4.31 -35.24 7.60
C CYS A 93 -5.04 -34.03 8.22
N GLU A 94 -5.60 -33.16 7.40
CA GLU A 94 -6.41 -32.02 7.83
C GLU A 94 -7.67 -32.49 8.59
N ALA A 95 -8.40 -33.48 8.07
CA ALA A 95 -9.59 -34.02 8.71
C ALA A 95 -9.26 -34.66 10.06
N HIS A 96 -8.14 -35.39 10.16
CA HIS A 96 -7.68 -35.99 11.43
C HIS A 96 -7.25 -34.89 12.42
N SER A 97 -6.49 -33.90 11.99
CA SER A 97 -6.07 -32.78 12.84
C SER A 97 -7.29 -32.03 13.40
N LEU A 98 -8.32 -31.78 12.55
CA LEU A 98 -9.55 -31.12 12.96
C LEU A 98 -10.35 -31.95 14.01
N ARG A 99 -10.43 -33.30 13.83
CA ARG A 99 -11.07 -34.20 14.79
C ARG A 99 -10.33 -34.17 16.14
N ILE A 100 -9.02 -34.22 16.13
CA ILE A 100 -8.19 -34.16 17.33
C ILE A 100 -8.31 -32.78 18.00
N LYS A 101 -8.29 -31.68 17.27
CA LYS A 101 -8.53 -30.32 17.80
C LYS A 101 -9.87 -30.23 18.53
N LYS A 102 -10.95 -30.80 17.93
CA LYS A 102 -12.27 -30.87 18.58
C LYS A 102 -12.25 -31.71 19.86
N ALA A 103 -11.53 -32.83 19.88
CA ALA A 103 -11.40 -33.66 21.07
C ALA A 103 -10.64 -32.94 22.19
N ILE A 104 -9.55 -32.25 21.88
CA ILE A 104 -8.78 -31.46 22.83
C ILE A 104 -9.65 -30.29 23.37
N SER A 105 -10.38 -29.59 22.49
CA SER A 105 -11.29 -28.50 22.90
C SER A 105 -12.36 -28.96 23.89
N ARG A 106 -12.90 -30.19 23.72
CA ARG A 106 -13.89 -30.76 24.66
C ARG A 106 -13.25 -31.08 26.02
N LEU A 107 -12.02 -31.61 26.02
CA LEU A 107 -11.31 -31.92 27.27
C LEU A 107 -10.88 -30.69 28.05
N LEU A 108 -10.53 -29.61 27.34
CA LEU A 108 -10.08 -28.35 27.95
C LEU A 108 -11.22 -27.38 28.27
N GLY A 109 -12.44 -27.61 27.73
CA GLY A 109 -13.58 -26.67 27.84
C GLY A 109 -13.37 -25.34 27.10
N ARG A 110 -12.38 -25.27 26.21
CA ARG A 110 -11.99 -24.05 25.47
C ARG A 110 -11.95 -24.33 23.96
N LYS A 111 -12.42 -23.37 23.13
CA LYS A 111 -12.25 -23.43 21.67
C LYS A 111 -10.78 -23.14 21.31
N LEU A 112 -10.18 -24.04 20.54
CA LEU A 112 -8.88 -23.82 19.93
C LEU A 112 -9.06 -23.09 18.61
N SER A 113 -8.14 -22.16 18.29
CA SER A 113 -8.13 -21.46 17.03
C SER A 113 -8.03 -22.45 15.86
N GLY A 114 -8.78 -22.19 14.78
CA GLY A 114 -8.80 -23.08 13.61
C GLY A 114 -7.57 -22.94 12.71
N ASP A 115 -6.77 -21.90 12.89
CA ASP A 115 -5.73 -21.52 11.91
C ASP A 115 -4.43 -22.30 12.12
N SER A 116 -3.87 -22.85 11.02
CA SER A 116 -2.70 -23.73 11.06
C SER A 116 -1.41 -23.00 11.48
N GLY A 117 -1.28 -21.72 11.17
CA GLY A 117 -0.05 -20.95 11.48
C GLY A 117 0.09 -20.57 12.96
N GLN A 118 -1.02 -20.31 13.67
CA GLN A 118 -1.03 -20.02 15.11
C GLN A 118 -0.90 -21.30 15.94
N CYS A 119 -1.18 -22.44 15.35
CA CYS A 119 -1.28 -23.72 16.03
C CYS A 119 0.06 -24.23 16.62
N ALA A 120 1.21 -23.88 16.05
CA ALA A 120 2.51 -24.28 16.60
C ALA A 120 2.83 -23.60 17.95
N CYS A 121 2.45 -22.33 18.09
CA CYS A 121 2.56 -21.61 19.36
C CYS A 121 1.52 -22.09 20.36
N GLU A 122 0.27 -22.32 19.92
CA GLU A 122 -0.79 -22.87 20.76
C GLU A 122 -0.47 -24.29 21.25
N LEU A 123 0.17 -25.13 20.42
CA LEU A 123 0.60 -26.48 20.81
C LEU A 123 1.68 -26.45 21.89
N LYS A 124 2.62 -25.52 21.87
CA LYS A 124 3.59 -25.33 22.94
C LYS A 124 2.91 -24.89 24.23
N VAL A 125 2.01 -23.90 24.15
CA VAL A 125 1.22 -23.44 25.29
C VAL A 125 0.34 -24.55 25.83
N LEU A 126 -0.29 -25.36 24.98
CA LEU A 126 -1.10 -26.52 25.38
C LEU A 126 -0.25 -27.62 26.06
N ALA A 127 0.98 -27.86 25.56
CA ALA A 127 1.90 -28.82 26.19
C ALA A 127 2.30 -28.35 27.60
N ASP A 128 2.55 -27.05 27.76
CA ASP A 128 2.90 -26.44 29.04
C ASP A 128 1.68 -26.38 30.00
N GLU A 129 0.49 -26.02 29.49
CA GLU A 129 -0.77 -26.10 30.27
C GLU A 129 -1.11 -27.51 30.70
N CYS A 130 -0.80 -28.55 29.91
CA CYS A 130 -0.95 -29.95 30.30
C CYS A 130 -0.06 -30.34 31.50
N ASN A 131 1.09 -29.67 31.63
CA ASN A 131 1.99 -29.87 32.75
C ASN A 131 1.58 -29.05 34.00
N ALA A 132 0.96 -27.89 33.83
CA ALA A 132 0.67 -26.92 34.90
C ALA A 132 -0.70 -27.09 35.59
N LYS A 133 -1.72 -27.67 34.91
CA LYS A 133 -3.08 -27.84 35.52
C LYS A 133 -3.12 -28.91 36.59
N ALA A 134 -2.98 -28.50 37.84
CA ALA A 134 -3.02 -29.35 39.03
C ALA A 134 -4.37 -30.02 39.31
N GLY A 135 -5.47 -29.62 38.65
CA GLY A 135 -6.85 -30.09 38.86
C GLY A 135 -7.31 -31.25 37.98
N MET A 136 -6.58 -31.68 36.96
CA MET A 136 -6.98 -32.79 36.08
C MET A 136 -6.57 -34.14 36.66
N LYS A 137 -7.45 -35.14 36.49
CA LYS A 137 -7.14 -36.53 36.86
C LYS A 137 -5.96 -37.07 36.05
N SER A 138 -5.10 -37.90 36.67
CA SER A 138 -3.88 -38.43 36.02
C SER A 138 -4.15 -39.11 34.68
N GLY A 139 -5.28 -39.80 34.51
CA GLY A 139 -5.69 -40.44 33.26
C GLY A 139 -6.06 -39.45 32.14
N GLU A 140 -6.64 -38.31 32.48
CA GLU A 140 -7.02 -37.28 31.52
C GLU A 140 -5.79 -36.52 31.00
N ARG A 141 -4.79 -36.28 31.87
CA ARG A 141 -3.50 -35.71 31.45
C ARG A 141 -2.77 -36.61 30.47
N GLY A 142 -2.73 -37.91 30.72
CA GLY A 142 -2.10 -38.88 29.80
C GLY A 142 -2.80 -38.90 28.43
N ARG A 143 -4.13 -38.81 28.44
CA ARG A 143 -4.95 -38.75 27.22
C ARG A 143 -4.71 -37.46 26.43
N LEU A 144 -4.63 -36.33 27.11
CA LEU A 144 -4.40 -35.03 26.51
C LEU A 144 -2.99 -34.96 25.86
N ARG A 145 -1.95 -35.45 26.55
CA ARG A 145 -0.58 -35.54 25.98
C ARG A 145 -0.55 -36.38 24.71
N LYS A 146 -1.21 -37.53 24.69
CA LYS A 146 -1.31 -38.38 23.49
C LYS A 146 -2.00 -37.65 22.33
N LEU A 147 -3.09 -36.94 22.61
CA LEU A 147 -3.82 -36.17 21.61
C LEU A 147 -2.97 -34.99 21.04
N VAL A 148 -2.26 -34.27 21.91
CA VAL A 148 -1.36 -33.18 21.46
C VAL A 148 -0.23 -33.74 20.61
N PHE A 149 0.40 -34.84 21.00
CA PHE A 149 1.45 -35.49 20.21
C PHE A 149 0.93 -35.96 18.83
N LEU A 150 -0.26 -36.60 18.81
CA LEU A 150 -0.87 -37.00 17.53
C LEU A 150 -1.22 -35.80 16.66
N LEU A 151 -1.75 -34.72 17.24
CA LEU A 151 -2.04 -33.50 16.50
C LEU A 151 -0.77 -32.93 15.84
N GLU A 152 0.31 -32.84 16.61
CA GLU A 152 1.60 -32.35 16.09
C GLU A 152 2.15 -33.26 14.96
N ALA A 153 2.01 -34.56 15.11
CA ALA A 153 2.43 -35.51 14.09
C ALA A 153 1.65 -35.38 12.78
N TYR A 154 0.32 -35.21 12.84
CA TYR A 154 -0.53 -34.99 11.66
C TYR A 154 -0.24 -33.63 11.00
N MET A 155 -0.07 -32.57 11.78
CA MET A 155 0.27 -31.25 11.24
C MET A 155 1.63 -31.24 10.53
N ARG A 156 2.65 -31.87 11.11
CA ARG A 156 3.96 -32.00 10.46
C ARG A 156 3.90 -32.88 9.19
N ALA A 157 3.01 -33.88 9.17
CA ALA A 157 2.81 -34.72 7.98
C ALA A 157 2.12 -33.91 6.87
N GLU A 158 1.08 -33.15 7.21
CA GLU A 158 0.38 -32.24 6.28
C GLU A 158 1.34 -31.21 5.68
N GLU A 159 2.14 -30.53 6.51
CA GLU A 159 3.11 -29.54 6.08
C GLU A 159 4.16 -30.12 5.13
N ARG A 160 4.66 -31.33 5.42
CA ARG A 160 5.61 -32.03 4.52
C ARG A 160 5.00 -32.34 3.16
N LEU A 161 3.75 -32.82 3.14
CA LEU A 161 3.03 -33.11 1.89
C LEU A 161 2.77 -31.83 1.10
N LYS A 162 2.31 -30.78 1.78
CA LYS A 162 2.11 -29.46 1.19
C LYS A 162 3.38 -28.89 0.58
N ASN A 163 4.49 -28.94 1.32
CA ASN A 163 5.78 -28.45 0.82
C ASN A 163 6.28 -29.26 -0.38
N ARG A 164 6.11 -30.59 -0.38
CA ARG A 164 6.43 -31.43 -1.54
C ARG A 164 5.58 -31.05 -2.75
N PHE A 165 4.30 -30.86 -2.56
CA PHE A 165 3.37 -30.49 -3.64
C PHE A 165 3.69 -29.11 -4.22
N ILE A 166 4.04 -28.12 -3.37
CA ILE A 166 4.46 -26.79 -3.80
C ILE A 166 5.76 -26.88 -4.60
N ARG A 167 6.81 -27.55 -4.05
CA ARG A 167 8.12 -27.64 -4.70
C ARG A 167 8.04 -28.25 -6.10
N ALA A 168 7.28 -29.31 -6.27
CA ALA A 168 7.09 -29.97 -7.57
C ALA A 168 6.42 -29.06 -8.63
N ASN A 169 5.72 -27.99 -8.20
CA ASN A 169 5.00 -27.07 -9.09
C ASN A 169 5.65 -25.67 -9.20
N LEU A 170 6.84 -25.43 -8.62
CA LEU A 170 7.53 -24.14 -8.73
C LEU A 170 7.92 -23.80 -10.17
N ARG A 171 8.20 -24.83 -11.00
CA ARG A 171 8.50 -24.64 -12.43
C ARG A 171 7.33 -24.01 -13.19
N LEU A 172 6.09 -24.35 -12.84
CA LEU A 172 4.90 -23.74 -13.40
C LEU A 172 4.85 -22.23 -13.11
N VAL A 173 5.17 -21.82 -11.86
CA VAL A 173 5.23 -20.40 -11.50
C VAL A 173 6.24 -19.65 -12.35
N ALA A 174 7.46 -20.22 -12.50
CA ALA A 174 8.52 -19.60 -13.28
C ALA A 174 8.13 -19.42 -14.76
N SER A 175 7.44 -20.40 -15.35
CA SER A 175 6.97 -20.31 -16.74
C SER A 175 5.90 -19.22 -16.94
N LEU A 176 4.98 -19.08 -15.98
CA LEU A 176 3.95 -18.03 -16.03
C LEU A 176 4.53 -16.64 -15.76
N ALA A 177 5.54 -16.52 -14.88
CA ALA A 177 6.20 -15.26 -14.58
C ALA A 177 6.88 -14.62 -15.80
N LYS A 178 7.29 -15.41 -16.81
CA LYS A 178 7.85 -14.91 -18.07
C LYS A 178 6.95 -13.90 -18.77
N LYS A 179 5.63 -14.12 -18.73
CA LYS A 179 4.62 -13.25 -19.38
C LYS A 179 4.53 -11.85 -18.74
N TYR A 180 5.04 -11.71 -17.53
CA TYR A 180 4.98 -10.46 -16.76
C TYR A 180 6.33 -9.73 -16.63
N VAL A 181 7.38 -10.24 -17.29
CA VAL A 181 8.71 -9.59 -17.32
C VAL A 181 8.61 -8.23 -18.01
N GLY A 182 9.31 -7.23 -17.47
CA GLY A 182 9.32 -5.87 -18.05
C GLY A 182 8.21 -4.95 -17.55
N ARG A 183 7.29 -5.42 -16.71
CA ARG A 183 6.16 -4.63 -16.17
C ARG A 183 6.51 -3.85 -14.89
N GLY A 184 7.77 -3.47 -14.69
CA GLY A 184 8.19 -2.59 -13.59
C GLY A 184 8.48 -3.30 -12.27
N ILE A 185 8.38 -4.64 -12.21
CA ILE A 185 8.76 -5.45 -11.04
C ILE A 185 9.97 -6.33 -11.40
N PRO A 186 10.94 -6.52 -10.48
CA PRO A 186 12.02 -7.49 -10.64
C PRO A 186 11.45 -8.90 -10.84
N PHE A 187 12.13 -9.69 -11.68
CA PHE A 187 11.64 -11.03 -12.02
C PHE A 187 11.52 -11.98 -10.81
N LEU A 188 12.44 -11.88 -9.85
CA LEU A 188 12.37 -12.67 -8.62
C LEU A 188 11.16 -12.34 -7.77
N ASP A 189 10.77 -11.07 -7.71
CA ASP A 189 9.59 -10.64 -6.94
C ASP A 189 8.30 -11.13 -7.60
N LEU A 190 8.24 -11.13 -8.95
CA LEU A 190 7.14 -11.75 -9.69
C LEU A 190 7.01 -13.24 -9.36
N ILE A 191 8.14 -13.97 -9.31
CA ILE A 191 8.14 -15.38 -8.91
C ILE A 191 7.61 -15.53 -7.48
N GLN A 192 8.01 -14.68 -6.53
CA GLN A 192 7.53 -14.78 -5.15
C GLN A 192 6.03 -14.50 -5.03
N GLU A 193 5.52 -13.49 -5.73
CA GLU A 193 4.07 -13.24 -5.79
C GLU A 193 3.31 -14.41 -6.42
N GLY A 194 3.88 -15.01 -7.46
CA GLY A 194 3.35 -16.23 -8.06
C GLY A 194 3.39 -17.43 -7.10
N ASN A 195 4.46 -17.60 -6.33
CA ASN A 195 4.58 -18.64 -5.30
C ASN A 195 3.53 -18.47 -4.21
N LEU A 196 3.21 -17.24 -3.79
CA LEU A 196 2.10 -16.99 -2.86
C LEU A 196 0.75 -17.39 -3.47
N GLY A 197 0.57 -17.17 -4.77
CA GLY A 197 -0.58 -17.66 -5.53
C GLY A 197 -0.64 -19.20 -5.55
N LEU A 198 0.47 -19.85 -5.83
CA LEU A 198 0.59 -21.31 -5.84
C LEU A 198 0.26 -21.93 -4.46
N ILE A 199 0.75 -21.35 -3.36
CA ILE A 199 0.44 -21.79 -2.00
C ILE A 199 -1.07 -21.77 -1.76
N LYS A 200 -1.76 -20.68 -2.15
CA LYS A 200 -3.23 -20.57 -2.05
C LYS A 200 -3.94 -21.61 -2.91
N ALA A 201 -3.40 -21.89 -4.10
CA ALA A 201 -3.96 -22.93 -4.97
C ALA A 201 -3.87 -24.31 -4.32
N VAL A 202 -2.70 -24.65 -3.73
CA VAL A 202 -2.51 -25.94 -3.02
C VAL A 202 -3.46 -26.08 -1.84
N GLU A 203 -3.67 -25.02 -1.05
CA GLU A 203 -4.59 -25.04 0.10
C GLU A 203 -6.06 -25.27 -0.29
N ARG A 204 -6.45 -24.78 -1.46
CA ARG A 204 -7.86 -24.84 -1.90
C ARG A 204 -8.14 -25.90 -2.95
N PHE A 205 -7.12 -26.64 -3.37
CA PHE A 205 -7.28 -27.66 -4.40
C PHE A 205 -8.17 -28.80 -3.98
N ASP A 206 -9.12 -29.14 -4.85
CA ASP A 206 -10.04 -30.25 -4.66
C ASP A 206 -9.86 -31.32 -5.74
N HIS A 207 -9.12 -32.37 -5.40
CA HIS A 207 -8.83 -33.50 -6.28
C HIS A 207 -10.08 -34.28 -6.73
N THR A 208 -11.21 -34.14 -6.03
CA THR A 208 -12.46 -34.87 -6.35
C THR A 208 -13.14 -34.33 -7.60
N ARG A 209 -12.80 -33.09 -8.03
CA ARG A 209 -13.38 -32.45 -9.22
C ARG A 209 -12.83 -32.98 -10.55
N GLY A 210 -11.78 -33.79 -10.53
CA GLY A 210 -11.23 -34.46 -11.71
C GLY A 210 -10.34 -33.60 -12.62
N PHE A 211 -10.17 -32.30 -12.35
CA PHE A 211 -9.29 -31.41 -13.11
C PHE A 211 -7.82 -31.58 -12.70
N ARG A 212 -6.90 -31.29 -13.62
CA ARG A 212 -5.46 -31.19 -13.33
C ARG A 212 -5.19 -30.04 -12.36
N PHE A 213 -4.22 -30.23 -11.48
CA PHE A 213 -3.81 -29.17 -10.55
C PHE A 213 -3.32 -27.93 -11.30
N SER A 214 -2.54 -28.11 -12.39
CA SER A 214 -2.01 -26.99 -13.19
C SER A 214 -3.11 -26.04 -13.69
N THR A 215 -4.23 -26.58 -14.21
CA THR A 215 -5.37 -25.78 -14.68
C THR A 215 -5.94 -24.87 -13.59
N TYR A 216 -6.07 -25.40 -12.38
CA TYR A 216 -6.56 -24.63 -11.24
C TYR A 216 -5.52 -23.63 -10.70
N ALA A 217 -4.25 -24.06 -10.62
CA ALA A 217 -3.16 -23.27 -10.09
C ALA A 217 -2.83 -22.06 -10.98
N CYS A 218 -2.89 -22.18 -12.31
CA CYS A 218 -2.64 -21.07 -13.24
C CYS A 218 -3.46 -19.82 -12.90
N TRP A 219 -4.74 -20.00 -12.56
CA TRP A 219 -5.59 -18.87 -12.19
C TRP A 219 -5.11 -18.15 -10.92
N TRP A 220 -4.76 -18.89 -9.87
CA TRP A 220 -4.26 -18.33 -8.62
C TRP A 220 -2.90 -17.68 -8.75
N ILE A 221 -2.00 -18.30 -9.54
CA ILE A 221 -0.66 -17.79 -9.80
C ILE A 221 -0.73 -16.47 -10.56
N ASN A 222 -1.50 -16.43 -11.67
CA ASN A 222 -1.71 -15.21 -12.45
C ASN A 222 -2.33 -14.10 -11.60
N GLN A 223 -3.36 -14.41 -10.81
CA GLN A 223 -3.98 -13.45 -9.91
C GLN A 223 -3.00 -12.91 -8.86
N GLY A 224 -2.10 -13.77 -8.34
CA GLY A 224 -1.03 -13.35 -7.43
C GLY A 224 -0.08 -12.36 -8.10
N MET A 225 0.41 -12.70 -9.30
CA MET A 225 1.33 -11.86 -10.07
C MET A 225 0.71 -10.51 -10.48
N ILE A 226 -0.53 -10.51 -11.00
CA ILE A 226 -1.24 -9.27 -11.35
C ILE A 226 -1.40 -8.37 -10.13
N ARG A 227 -1.78 -8.96 -8.99
CA ARG A 227 -1.90 -8.20 -7.75
C ARG A 227 -0.56 -7.65 -7.27
N GLY A 228 0.53 -8.41 -7.43
CA GLY A 228 1.90 -7.94 -7.17
C GLY A 228 2.26 -6.74 -8.04
N VAL A 229 2.00 -6.84 -9.36
CA VAL A 229 2.20 -5.74 -10.31
C VAL A 229 1.44 -4.50 -9.86
N PHE A 230 0.16 -4.60 -9.55
CA PHE A 230 -0.65 -3.45 -9.12
C PHE A 230 -0.15 -2.79 -7.81
N ASN A 231 0.39 -3.58 -6.89
CA ASN A 231 0.82 -3.07 -5.59
C ASN A 231 2.24 -2.49 -5.59
N GLN A 232 3.15 -2.99 -6.46
CA GLN A 232 4.59 -2.72 -6.36
C GLN A 232 5.13 -1.82 -7.48
N THR A 233 4.45 -1.70 -8.63
CA THR A 233 4.94 -0.89 -9.75
C THR A 233 4.87 0.61 -9.51
N ARG A 234 4.01 1.07 -8.62
CA ARG A 234 3.78 2.50 -8.38
C ARG A 234 4.27 2.93 -7.01
N THR A 235 4.99 4.04 -6.95
CA THR A 235 5.46 4.64 -5.69
C THR A 235 4.28 5.04 -4.80
N VAL A 236 3.22 5.62 -5.38
CA VAL A 236 1.95 5.88 -4.68
C VAL A 236 0.98 4.75 -4.97
N LYS A 237 0.55 4.06 -3.93
CA LYS A 237 -0.38 2.93 -4.04
C LYS A 237 -1.75 3.39 -4.52
N ILE A 238 -2.19 2.80 -5.63
CA ILE A 238 -3.55 2.97 -6.16
C ILE A 238 -4.35 1.69 -5.86
N PRO A 239 -5.62 1.79 -5.40
CA PRO A 239 -6.46 0.62 -5.18
C PRO A 239 -6.62 -0.22 -6.46
N ALA A 240 -6.54 -1.55 -6.33
CA ALA A 240 -6.57 -2.48 -7.47
C ALA A 240 -7.83 -2.31 -8.35
N TYR A 241 -9.00 -2.07 -7.73
CA TYR A 241 -10.24 -1.87 -8.48
C TYR A 241 -10.22 -0.66 -9.42
N VAL A 242 -9.43 0.40 -9.07
CA VAL A 242 -9.26 1.58 -9.95
C VAL A 242 -8.40 1.20 -11.15
N LEU A 243 -7.33 0.42 -10.92
CA LEU A 243 -6.45 -0.05 -11.98
C LEU A 243 -7.14 -1.03 -12.93
N GLU A 244 -8.00 -1.90 -12.41
CA GLU A 244 -8.84 -2.80 -13.23
C GLU A 244 -9.80 -2.01 -14.10
N LYS A 245 -10.44 -0.98 -13.55
CA LYS A 245 -11.31 -0.08 -14.33
C LYS A 245 -10.51 0.72 -15.36
N ALA A 246 -9.34 1.21 -14.97
CA ALA A 246 -8.45 1.92 -15.88
C ALA A 246 -8.01 1.03 -17.04
N GLY A 247 -7.65 -0.23 -16.79
CA GLY A 247 -7.33 -1.20 -17.84
C GLY A 247 -8.44 -1.32 -18.90
N LYS A 248 -9.69 -1.45 -18.48
CA LYS A 248 -10.84 -1.50 -19.40
C LYS A 248 -10.97 -0.23 -20.25
N VAL A 249 -10.81 0.94 -19.62
CA VAL A 249 -10.89 2.23 -20.33
C VAL A 249 -9.77 2.35 -21.36
N TRP A 250 -8.55 1.94 -21.02
CA TRP A 250 -7.41 2.00 -21.93
C TRP A 250 -7.53 1.02 -23.10
N THR A 251 -8.02 -0.21 -22.85
CA THR A 251 -8.27 -1.20 -23.90
C THR A 251 -9.32 -0.71 -24.90
N GLU A 252 -10.44 -0.18 -24.41
CA GLU A 252 -11.49 0.37 -25.29
C GLU A 252 -11.02 1.65 -26.01
N ARG A 253 -10.19 2.48 -25.39
CA ARG A 253 -9.54 3.61 -26.05
C ARG A 253 -8.67 3.15 -27.21
N GLY A 254 -7.83 2.12 -26.98
CA GLY A 254 -6.98 1.55 -28.04
C GLY A 254 -7.79 1.06 -29.23
N LYS A 255 -8.82 0.26 -29.00
CA LYS A 255 -9.73 -0.22 -30.06
C LYS A 255 -10.38 0.93 -30.83
N PHE A 256 -10.88 1.94 -30.10
CA PHE A 256 -11.53 3.08 -30.74
C PHE A 256 -10.57 3.87 -31.64
N VAL A 257 -9.31 4.06 -31.20
CA VAL A 257 -8.27 4.73 -32.01
C VAL A 257 -7.91 3.92 -33.24
N GLU A 258 -7.81 2.58 -33.12
CA GLU A 258 -7.56 1.69 -34.27
C GLU A 258 -8.70 1.74 -35.29
N GLU A 259 -9.96 1.75 -34.83
CA GLU A 259 -11.13 1.76 -35.71
C GLU A 259 -11.41 3.11 -36.37
N ASN A 260 -11.25 4.20 -35.61
CA ASN A 260 -11.68 5.53 -36.05
C ASN A 260 -10.54 6.49 -36.38
N GLY A 261 -9.28 6.13 -36.09
CA GLY A 261 -8.10 6.97 -36.36
C GLY A 261 -8.04 8.29 -35.58
N ARG A 262 -8.88 8.44 -34.52
CA ARG A 262 -8.94 9.64 -33.68
C ARG A 262 -9.07 9.27 -32.20
N GLU A 263 -8.68 10.17 -31.32
CA GLU A 263 -8.90 10.03 -29.88
C GLU A 263 -10.40 10.07 -29.55
N PRO A 264 -10.89 9.11 -28.71
CA PRO A 264 -12.28 9.11 -28.27
C PRO A 264 -12.55 10.19 -27.23
N HIS A 265 -13.75 10.75 -27.31
CA HIS A 265 -14.19 11.68 -26.28
C HIS A 265 -14.60 10.92 -24.99
N PRO A 266 -14.43 11.50 -23.77
CA PRO A 266 -14.78 10.82 -22.52
C PRO A 266 -16.19 10.23 -22.46
N TYR A 267 -17.19 10.79 -23.16
CA TYR A 267 -18.54 10.17 -23.19
C TYR A 267 -18.64 8.97 -24.14
N GLU A 268 -17.84 8.91 -25.18
CA GLU A 268 -17.81 7.75 -26.08
C GLU A 268 -17.24 6.56 -25.32
N LEU A 269 -16.16 6.75 -24.57
CA LEU A 269 -15.59 5.74 -23.68
C LEU A 269 -16.54 5.35 -22.53
N ALA A 270 -17.22 6.32 -21.94
CA ALA A 270 -18.17 6.06 -20.87
C ALA A 270 -19.32 5.15 -21.31
N ALA A 271 -19.79 5.32 -22.56
CA ALA A 271 -20.83 4.51 -23.15
C ALA A 271 -20.34 3.08 -23.46
N SER A 272 -19.09 2.90 -23.96
CA SER A 272 -18.54 1.57 -24.29
C SER A 272 -18.18 0.76 -23.05
N VAL A 273 -17.69 1.41 -21.98
CA VAL A 273 -17.25 0.74 -20.74
C VAL A 273 -18.37 0.64 -19.67
N GLU A 274 -19.55 1.17 -19.94
CA GLU A 274 -20.68 1.24 -18.99
C GLU A 274 -20.33 1.93 -17.66
N MET A 275 -19.62 3.05 -17.74
CA MET A 275 -19.16 3.82 -16.57
C MET A 275 -19.65 5.28 -16.65
N SER A 276 -19.68 5.96 -15.49
CA SER A 276 -20.01 7.40 -15.48
C SER A 276 -18.89 8.20 -16.15
N VAL A 277 -19.26 9.26 -16.87
CA VAL A 277 -18.33 10.17 -17.56
C VAL A 277 -17.30 10.77 -16.61
N GLU A 278 -17.71 11.07 -15.37
CA GLU A 278 -16.83 11.60 -14.34
C GLU A 278 -15.73 10.62 -13.92
N ASN A 279 -16.08 9.34 -13.75
CA ASN A 279 -15.10 8.29 -13.45
C ASN A 279 -14.10 8.10 -14.60
N VAL A 280 -14.59 8.12 -15.84
CA VAL A 280 -13.71 8.01 -17.02
C VAL A 280 -12.75 9.20 -17.11
N LYS A 281 -13.23 10.42 -16.87
CA LYS A 281 -12.36 11.63 -16.81
C LYS A 281 -11.29 11.49 -15.74
N GLN A 282 -11.67 11.11 -14.52
CA GLN A 282 -10.73 10.89 -13.42
C GLN A 282 -9.68 9.83 -13.75
N ILE A 283 -10.07 8.74 -14.42
CA ILE A 283 -9.15 7.68 -14.84
C ILE A 283 -8.19 8.20 -15.91
N LEU A 284 -8.67 8.95 -16.90
CA LEU A 284 -7.83 9.52 -17.95
C LEU A 284 -6.83 10.56 -17.38
N GLU A 285 -7.29 11.42 -16.48
CA GLU A 285 -6.45 12.39 -15.79
C GLU A 285 -5.41 11.70 -14.87
N SER A 286 -5.84 10.71 -14.09
CA SER A 286 -4.94 9.93 -13.22
C SER A 286 -3.97 9.04 -14.01
N GLY A 287 -4.37 8.54 -15.16
CA GLY A 287 -3.57 7.67 -16.03
C GLY A 287 -2.41 8.40 -16.70
N ASN A 288 -2.64 9.64 -17.11
CA ASN A 288 -1.61 10.51 -17.73
C ASN A 288 -0.77 11.29 -16.70
N GLY A 289 -1.18 11.36 -15.43
CA GLY A 289 -0.80 12.48 -14.58
C GLY A 289 0.17 12.22 -13.44
N ILE A 290 0.45 10.99 -13.04
CA ILE A 290 1.40 10.79 -11.92
C ILE A 290 2.76 10.34 -12.47
N ARG A 291 3.37 11.24 -13.25
CA ARG A 291 4.80 11.09 -13.57
C ARG A 291 5.58 11.56 -12.34
N MET A 292 6.09 10.63 -11.57
CA MET A 292 6.97 10.94 -10.44
C MET A 292 8.28 11.51 -10.97
N VAL A 293 8.64 12.69 -10.47
CA VAL A 293 9.94 13.32 -10.74
C VAL A 293 10.75 13.27 -9.45
N GLY A 294 12.02 12.87 -9.54
CA GLY A 294 12.92 12.89 -8.38
C GLY A 294 13.21 14.35 -7.99
N LEU A 295 13.13 14.68 -6.71
CA LEU A 295 13.45 16.01 -6.20
C LEU A 295 14.90 16.42 -6.47
N ASP A 296 15.82 15.44 -6.49
CA ASP A 296 17.23 15.66 -6.79
C ASP A 296 17.53 15.75 -8.31
N SER A 297 16.51 15.62 -9.16
CA SER A 297 16.69 15.73 -10.59
C SER A 297 16.92 17.20 -10.98
N PRO A 298 17.86 17.50 -11.91
CA PRO A 298 18.06 18.86 -12.40
C PRO A 298 16.82 19.34 -13.16
N VAL A 299 16.45 20.60 -12.98
CA VAL A 299 15.28 21.22 -13.65
C VAL A 299 15.52 21.32 -15.16
N TRP A 300 16.74 21.67 -15.56
CA TRP A 300 17.17 21.75 -16.96
C TRP A 300 18.47 20.98 -17.17
N ALA A 301 18.62 20.40 -18.34
CA ALA A 301 19.86 19.70 -18.70
C ALA A 301 21.08 20.62 -18.62
N GLY A 302 22.00 20.34 -17.70
CA GLY A 302 23.23 21.15 -17.50
C GLY A 302 23.17 22.15 -16.34
N GLU A 303 22.03 22.37 -15.70
CA GLU A 303 21.93 23.16 -14.48
C GLU A 303 22.25 22.36 -13.21
N ARG A 304 22.78 23.11 -12.22
CA ARG A 304 23.02 22.52 -10.87
C ARG A 304 21.79 22.57 -9.97
N ALA A 305 20.79 23.41 -10.32
CA ALA A 305 19.56 23.57 -9.56
C ALA A 305 18.68 22.32 -9.68
N THR A 306 18.22 21.82 -8.57
CA THR A 306 17.33 20.64 -8.47
C THR A 306 15.88 21.09 -8.26
N PHE A 307 14.91 20.19 -8.48
CA PHE A 307 13.50 20.49 -8.19
C PHE A 307 13.30 20.81 -6.71
N MET A 308 14.13 20.25 -5.81
CA MET A 308 14.07 20.52 -4.38
C MET A 308 14.36 21.98 -4.04
N ASP A 309 15.25 22.65 -4.82
CA ASP A 309 15.62 24.06 -4.60
C ASP A 309 14.46 25.03 -4.89
N TYR A 310 13.46 24.59 -5.66
CA TYR A 310 12.29 25.41 -6.04
C TYR A 310 11.07 25.21 -5.12
N ILE A 311 11.11 24.22 -4.22
CA ILE A 311 10.00 23.97 -3.31
C ILE A 311 10.16 24.88 -2.08
N PRO A 312 9.22 25.84 -1.86
CA PRO A 312 9.29 26.70 -0.68
C PRO A 312 9.01 25.88 0.60
N ASP A 313 9.75 26.19 1.64
CA ASP A 313 9.47 25.71 2.97
C ASP A 313 8.26 26.46 3.54
N MET A 314 7.13 25.77 3.67
CA MET A 314 5.87 26.34 4.17
C MET A 314 5.85 26.48 5.70
N ASP A 315 6.75 25.81 6.41
CA ASP A 315 6.82 25.85 7.86
C ASP A 315 7.73 26.99 8.34
N THR A 316 8.62 27.49 7.50
CA THR A 316 9.48 28.62 7.84
C THR A 316 8.69 29.92 7.75
N VAL A 317 8.57 30.58 8.88
CA VAL A 317 7.91 31.89 8.98
C VAL A 317 8.73 32.92 8.20
N PRO A 318 8.16 33.68 7.24
CA PRO A 318 8.88 34.72 6.51
C PRO A 318 9.48 35.74 7.48
N VAL A 319 10.69 36.24 7.17
CA VAL A 319 11.39 37.21 8.02
C VAL A 319 10.56 38.47 8.26
N ASP A 320 9.78 38.88 7.25
CA ASP A 320 8.89 40.04 7.34
C ASP A 320 7.80 39.87 8.41
N SER A 321 7.26 38.66 8.56
CA SER A 321 6.24 38.38 9.60
C SER A 321 6.88 38.33 11.01
N LEU A 322 8.13 37.87 11.13
CA LEU A 322 8.88 37.93 12.42
C LEU A 322 9.13 39.37 12.82
N ILE A 323 9.49 40.24 11.87
CA ILE A 323 9.68 41.68 12.13
C ILE A 323 8.35 42.31 12.54
N ALA A 324 7.25 41.94 11.89
CA ALA A 324 5.92 42.40 12.23
C ALA A 324 5.50 41.96 13.65
N GLU A 325 5.74 40.72 14.05
CA GLU A 325 5.45 40.23 15.40
C GLU A 325 6.18 41.02 16.50
N VAL A 326 7.39 41.48 16.25
CA VAL A 326 8.13 42.30 17.23
C VAL A 326 7.68 43.77 17.19
N SER A 327 7.40 44.33 16.00
CA SER A 327 7.06 45.75 15.85
C SER A 327 5.61 46.08 16.19
N ILE A 328 4.70 45.13 16.05
CA ILE A 328 3.26 45.32 16.37
C ILE A 328 3.03 45.67 17.83
N PRO A 329 3.56 44.90 18.85
CA PRO A 329 3.40 45.23 20.27
C PRO A 329 3.92 46.60 20.62
N GLU A 330 5.10 47.01 20.10
CA GLU A 330 5.68 48.30 20.37
C GLU A 330 4.87 49.47 19.80
N SER A 331 4.32 49.28 18.60
CA SER A 331 3.46 50.27 17.94
C SER A 331 2.13 50.43 18.64
N VAL A 332 1.53 49.31 19.08
CA VAL A 332 0.32 49.32 19.89
C VAL A 332 0.57 50.00 21.26
N GLU A 333 1.69 49.70 21.92
CA GLU A 333 1.99 50.27 23.19
C GLU A 333 2.25 51.79 23.11
N ARG A 334 2.95 52.25 22.06
CA ARG A 334 3.10 53.69 21.78
C ARG A 334 1.74 54.40 21.55
N ALA A 335 0.83 53.77 20.81
CA ALA A 335 -0.49 54.30 20.61
C ALA A 335 -1.32 54.37 21.92
N LEU A 336 -1.21 53.38 22.79
CA LEU A 336 -1.87 53.32 24.08
C LEU A 336 -1.33 54.38 25.07
N HIS A 337 -0.09 54.85 24.93
CA HIS A 337 0.44 55.93 25.71
C HIS A 337 -0.24 57.28 25.51
N MET A 338 -0.96 57.49 24.44
CA MET A 338 -1.74 58.71 24.16
C MET A 338 -3.05 58.77 24.93
N LEU A 339 -3.47 57.67 25.57
CA LEU A 339 -4.68 57.58 26.39
C LEU A 339 -4.36 57.90 27.85
N ASP A 340 -5.39 58.41 28.56
CA ASP A 340 -5.31 58.54 30.01
C ASP A 340 -5.05 57.17 30.65
N GLU A 341 -4.36 57.19 31.83
CA GLU A 341 -3.95 55.96 32.52
C GLU A 341 -5.14 54.99 32.76
N ARG A 342 -6.32 55.55 33.10
CA ARG A 342 -7.54 54.74 33.30
C ARG A 342 -8.10 54.20 32.00
N GLU A 343 -8.13 55.00 30.94
CA GLU A 343 -8.58 54.58 29.62
C GLU A 343 -7.68 53.50 29.05
N ARG A 344 -6.36 53.66 29.18
CA ARG A 344 -5.34 52.69 28.77
C ARG A 344 -5.52 51.32 29.43
N GLU A 345 -5.71 51.33 30.75
CA GLU A 345 -5.86 50.09 31.52
C GLU A 345 -7.15 49.34 31.18
N ILE A 346 -8.24 50.07 30.96
CA ILE A 346 -9.52 49.51 30.52
C ILE A 346 -9.37 48.87 29.14
N ILE A 347 -8.71 49.50 28.18
CA ILE A 347 -8.44 48.97 26.85
C ILE A 347 -7.52 47.73 26.92
N LYS A 348 -6.42 47.79 27.69
CA LYS A 348 -5.53 46.66 27.90
C LYS A 348 -6.26 45.44 28.46
N MET A 349 -7.10 45.62 29.49
CA MET A 349 -7.91 44.52 30.03
C MET A 349 -8.97 44.01 29.05
N ARG A 350 -9.64 44.91 28.33
CA ARG A 350 -10.66 44.54 27.38
C ARG A 350 -10.17 43.68 26.25
N PHE A 351 -8.99 43.99 25.69
CA PHE A 351 -8.38 43.29 24.55
C PHE A 351 -7.32 42.26 24.99
N GLY A 352 -7.05 42.10 26.26
CA GLY A 352 -6.07 41.14 26.76
C GLY A 352 -4.61 41.55 26.55
N ILE A 353 -4.34 42.84 26.29
CA ILE A 353 -2.98 43.33 26.02
C ILE A 353 -2.16 43.34 27.34
N GLY A 354 -1.18 42.44 27.45
CA GLY A 354 -0.41 42.25 28.69
C GLY A 354 -1.10 41.40 29.75
N TYR A 355 -2.24 40.79 29.45
CA TYR A 355 -2.98 39.88 30.33
C TYR A 355 -3.13 38.49 29.71
N GLN A 356 -3.41 37.47 30.54
CA GLN A 356 -3.63 36.10 30.06
C GLN A 356 -4.92 35.88 29.23
N GLY A 357 -5.77 36.92 29.13
CA GLY A 357 -7.03 36.87 28.36
C GLY A 357 -7.81 38.20 28.43
N SER A 358 -8.85 38.29 27.62
CA SER A 358 -9.75 39.47 27.59
C SER A 358 -10.80 39.41 28.70
N PHE A 359 -11.08 40.55 29.31
CA PHE A 359 -12.11 40.70 30.35
C PHE A 359 -13.41 41.24 29.79
N THR A 360 -14.52 40.82 30.41
CA THR A 360 -15.84 41.35 30.08
C THR A 360 -16.04 42.74 30.67
N LEU A 361 -16.94 43.55 30.11
CA LEU A 361 -17.25 44.90 30.59
C LEU A 361 -17.75 44.90 32.05
N ASP A 362 -18.40 43.84 32.50
CA ASP A 362 -18.86 43.68 33.88
C ASP A 362 -17.74 43.40 34.85
N GLU A 363 -16.78 42.58 34.47
CA GLU A 363 -15.59 42.29 35.27
C GLU A 363 -14.69 43.52 35.43
N ILE A 364 -14.50 44.26 34.32
CA ILE A 364 -13.76 45.53 34.35
C ILE A 364 -14.51 46.54 35.22
N GLY A 365 -15.86 46.62 35.11
CA GLY A 365 -16.69 47.47 35.93
C GLY A 365 -16.55 47.20 37.42
N LYS A 366 -16.54 45.94 37.83
CA LYS A 366 -16.33 45.52 39.24
C LYS A 366 -14.95 45.92 39.72
N ARG A 367 -13.91 45.82 38.89
CA ARG A 367 -12.53 46.15 39.27
C ARG A 367 -12.29 47.64 39.45
N PHE A 368 -12.96 48.49 38.62
CA PHE A 368 -12.84 49.95 38.70
C PHE A 368 -13.93 50.62 39.53
N GLY A 369 -14.90 49.87 40.08
CA GLY A 369 -16.02 50.41 40.84
C GLY A 369 -16.96 51.21 39.99
N LEU A 370 -17.12 50.88 38.68
CA LEU A 370 -17.95 51.59 37.71
C LEU A 370 -19.03 50.67 37.17
N THR A 371 -20.11 51.29 36.65
CA THR A 371 -21.14 50.52 35.97
C THR A 371 -20.66 50.03 34.59
N ARG A 372 -21.20 48.91 34.10
CA ARG A 372 -20.95 48.34 32.79
C ARG A 372 -21.10 49.39 31.68
N GLU A 373 -22.14 50.19 31.72
CA GLU A 373 -22.40 51.21 30.69
C GLU A 373 -21.34 52.32 30.73
N ARG A 374 -20.85 52.67 31.92
CA ARG A 374 -19.77 53.65 32.05
C ARG A 374 -18.48 53.15 31.46
N ILE A 375 -18.13 51.86 31.65
CA ILE A 375 -16.95 51.24 31.03
C ILE A 375 -17.11 51.24 29.52
N ARG A 376 -18.31 50.93 28.96
CA ARG A 376 -18.59 50.96 27.52
C ARG A 376 -18.44 52.38 26.92
N GLN A 377 -18.82 53.41 27.68
CA GLN A 377 -18.62 54.81 27.27
C GLN A 377 -17.12 55.16 27.20
N ILE A 378 -16.36 54.76 28.23
CA ILE A 378 -14.90 54.99 28.29
C ILE A 378 -14.23 54.24 27.13
N GLU A 379 -14.56 52.97 26.89
CA GLU A 379 -14.05 52.18 25.80
C GLU A 379 -14.29 52.88 24.45
N LYS A 380 -15.54 53.30 24.19
CA LYS A 380 -15.93 54.02 22.98
C LYS A 380 -15.15 55.33 22.80
N LYS A 381 -14.96 56.10 23.89
CA LYS A 381 -14.18 57.34 23.87
C LYS A 381 -12.69 57.06 23.57
N ALA A 382 -12.09 56.09 24.25
CA ALA A 382 -10.71 55.72 24.06
C ALA A 382 -10.42 55.24 22.63
N LEU A 383 -11.28 54.38 22.08
CA LEU A 383 -11.18 53.90 20.69
C LEU A 383 -11.34 55.06 19.66
N SER A 384 -12.26 56.01 19.96
CA SER A 384 -12.41 57.23 19.14
C SER A 384 -11.14 58.08 19.14
N THR A 385 -10.54 58.27 20.32
CA THR A 385 -9.25 59.02 20.48
C THR A 385 -8.13 58.33 19.67
N LEU A 386 -7.98 57.01 19.81
CA LEU A 386 -7.00 56.27 19.04
C LEU A 386 -7.21 56.36 17.53
N ARG A 387 -8.48 56.36 17.08
CA ARG A 387 -8.84 56.44 15.67
C ARG A 387 -8.46 57.76 15.01
N HIS A 388 -8.49 58.86 15.79
CA HIS A 388 -8.14 60.21 15.32
C HIS A 388 -6.72 60.62 15.68
N SER A 389 -5.94 59.73 16.27
CA SER A 389 -4.53 59.99 16.63
C SER A 389 -3.61 59.89 15.40
N ASP A 390 -2.46 60.58 15.46
CA ASP A 390 -1.44 60.51 14.44
C ASP A 390 -0.82 59.11 14.27
N SER A 391 -1.06 58.23 15.24
CA SER A 391 -0.64 56.80 15.19
C SER A 391 -1.61 55.93 14.41
N ALA A 392 -2.80 56.37 14.06
CA ALA A 392 -3.84 55.58 13.37
C ALA A 392 -3.40 55.12 11.95
N PRO A 393 -2.72 55.90 11.13
CA PRO A 393 -2.21 55.42 9.84
C PRO A 393 -1.15 54.32 9.98
N ALA A 394 -0.23 54.47 10.96
CA ALA A 394 0.80 53.48 11.22
C ALA A 394 0.21 52.14 11.72
N LEU A 395 -0.85 52.16 12.53
CA LEU A 395 -1.56 50.94 12.96
C LEU A 395 -2.35 50.28 11.82
N ARG A 396 -2.87 51.06 10.86
CA ARG A 396 -3.57 50.48 9.68
C ARG A 396 -2.61 49.80 8.74
N SER A 397 -1.42 50.36 8.48
CA SER A 397 -0.43 49.73 7.62
C SER A 397 0.07 48.37 8.16
N LEU A 398 -0.06 48.10 9.47
CA LEU A 398 0.27 46.82 10.07
C LEU A 398 -0.79 45.71 9.83
N ILE A 399 -2.00 46.08 9.37
CA ILE A 399 -3.10 45.13 9.11
C ILE A 399 -3.18 44.82 7.60
N GLU A 400 -2.66 45.70 6.74
CA GLU A 400 -2.70 45.57 5.29
C GLU A 400 -1.53 44.73 4.72
N HIS A 401 -0.68 44.18 5.58
CA HIS A 401 0.34 43.19 5.29
C HIS A 401 -0.03 41.87 5.98
#